data_b3fa1dc58803ad9636d3446c6d9e2305
#
_entry.id   b3fa1dc58803ad9636d3446c6d9e2305
#
_cell.length_a   1.000
_cell.length_b   1.000
_cell.length_c   1.000
_cell.angle_alpha   90.00
_cell.angle_beta   90.00
_cell.angle_gamma   90.00
#
_symmetry.space_group_name_H-M   'P 1'
#
loop_
_entity.id
_entity.type
_entity.pdbx_description
1 polymer ?
#
loop_
_entity_poly.entity_id
_entity_poly.type
_entity_poly.pdbx_seq_one_letter_code
_entity_poly.pdbx_strand_id
1 'polypeptide(L)'
;MRARSTWMPAQGEPAVTLLLRHGQTPMSVQKRYAGRTDVPLTEAGLAQAAAAAKRLASAGIDAIVASPLQRTVQTAEAVAAVTGLPVTTDEGFRETDFGAWDGLTFAEVRERWPTEMAAWLGDPQVAPPGGESFAEVSERVTAALARVLAGRTGQRILIVSHVTPIKTLVAAALLAPPAALFRMHLDVAALCEIDWYADGPAVLRSFNDTAHPSS
;
A
#
# COMPACT_ATOMS: atom_id res chain seq x y z
N MET A 1 22.03 -12.29 21.21
CA MET A 1 21.23 -12.77 20.05
C MET A 1 22.19 -12.92 18.87
N ARG A 2 22.40 -14.14 18.33
CA ARG A 2 23.21 -14.32 17.11
C ARG A 2 22.42 -13.76 15.93
N ALA A 3 23.02 -12.84 15.17
CA ALA A 3 22.48 -12.40 13.89
C ALA A 3 22.27 -13.62 13.01
N ARG A 4 21.02 -13.92 12.62
CA ARG A 4 20.71 -14.99 11.66
C ARG A 4 21.35 -14.60 10.32
N SER A 5 22.02 -15.53 9.69
CA SER A 5 22.60 -15.34 8.35
C SER A 5 21.51 -14.92 7.38
N THR A 6 21.65 -13.75 6.75
CA THR A 6 20.74 -13.21 5.74
C THR A 6 20.70 -14.02 4.44
N TRP A 7 21.53 -15.08 4.34
CA TRP A 7 21.69 -15.93 3.16
C TRP A 7 20.98 -17.29 3.24
N MET A 8 20.24 -17.58 4.32
CA MET A 8 19.46 -18.80 4.36
C MET A 8 18.21 -18.63 3.47
N PRO A 9 17.96 -19.55 2.52
CA PRO A 9 16.73 -19.54 1.76
C PRO A 9 15.53 -19.67 2.70
N ALA A 10 14.46 -18.94 2.37
CA ALA A 10 13.19 -19.07 3.05
C ALA A 10 12.69 -20.52 2.95
N GLN A 11 12.11 -21.05 4.02
CA GLN A 11 11.66 -22.44 4.08
C GLN A 11 10.13 -22.51 4.25
N GLY A 12 9.54 -23.50 3.58
CA GLY A 12 8.11 -23.75 3.65
C GLY A 12 7.31 -22.98 2.62
N GLU A 13 5.99 -23.06 2.75
CA GLU A 13 5.04 -22.38 1.87
C GLU A 13 4.77 -20.97 2.41
N PRO A 14 4.90 -19.91 1.59
CA PRO A 14 4.64 -18.56 2.05
C PRO A 14 3.15 -18.24 2.08
N ALA A 15 2.76 -17.25 2.90
CA ALA A 15 1.59 -16.45 2.62
C ALA A 15 1.96 -15.39 1.60
N VAL A 16 1.14 -15.22 0.55
CA VAL A 16 1.41 -14.26 -0.53
C VAL A 16 0.51 -13.04 -0.38
N THR A 17 1.08 -11.84 -0.41
CA THR A 17 0.29 -10.62 -0.54
C THR A 17 0.41 -10.04 -1.93
N LEU A 18 -0.75 -9.75 -2.52
CA LEU A 18 -0.92 -8.94 -3.71
C LEU A 18 -1.31 -7.53 -3.22
N LEU A 19 -0.38 -6.57 -3.33
CA LEU A 19 -0.60 -5.21 -2.85
C LEU A 19 -1.01 -4.34 -4.04
N LEU A 20 -2.27 -3.91 -4.08
CA LEU A 20 -2.83 -3.11 -5.16
C LEU A 20 -3.05 -1.68 -4.67
N ARG A 21 -2.41 -0.70 -5.31
CA ARG A 21 -2.75 0.70 -5.09
C ARG A 21 -4.10 0.99 -5.74
N HIS A 22 -4.94 1.80 -5.09
CA HIS A 22 -6.21 2.26 -5.67
C HIS A 22 -6.03 2.91 -7.05
N GLY A 23 -7.08 2.89 -7.86
CA GLY A 23 -7.12 3.57 -9.16
C GLY A 23 -7.02 5.10 -9.05
N GLN A 24 -6.98 5.78 -10.18
CA GLN A 24 -6.87 7.25 -10.26
C GLN A 24 -8.01 7.95 -9.51
N THR A 25 -7.67 9.03 -8.79
CA THR A 25 -8.61 9.96 -8.14
C THR A 25 -8.36 11.39 -8.62
N PRO A 26 -9.30 12.35 -8.42
CA PRO A 26 -9.06 13.75 -8.72
C PRO A 26 -7.80 14.30 -8.03
N MET A 27 -7.54 13.89 -6.78
CA MET A 27 -6.35 14.32 -6.04
C MET A 27 -5.06 13.76 -6.62
N SER A 28 -5.05 12.50 -7.09
CA SER A 28 -3.86 11.92 -7.73
C SER A 28 -3.51 12.62 -9.04
N VAL A 29 -4.52 13.04 -9.82
CA VAL A 29 -4.33 13.85 -11.04
C VAL A 29 -3.71 15.20 -10.71
N GLN A 30 -4.20 15.85 -9.65
CA GLN A 30 -3.74 17.17 -9.22
C GLN A 30 -2.43 17.08 -8.39
N LYS A 31 -1.89 15.89 -8.14
CA LYS A 31 -0.71 15.65 -7.31
C LYS A 31 -0.82 16.26 -5.90
N ARG A 32 -2.02 16.13 -5.30
CA ARG A 32 -2.31 16.60 -3.94
C ARG A 32 -2.16 15.46 -2.93
N TYR A 33 -1.73 15.79 -1.74
CA TYR A 33 -1.78 14.86 -0.62
C TYR A 33 -3.24 14.48 -0.35
N ALA A 34 -3.51 13.19 -0.29
CA ALA A 34 -4.84 12.63 -0.05
C ALA A 34 -4.75 11.60 1.07
N GLY A 35 -4.63 12.05 2.29
CA GLY A 35 -4.57 11.23 3.49
C GLY A 35 -5.96 10.75 3.90
N ARG A 36 -6.59 11.51 4.79
CA ARG A 36 -7.92 11.20 5.31
C ARG A 36 -9.07 11.69 4.43
N THR A 37 -8.81 12.66 3.55
CA THR A 37 -9.84 13.11 2.60
C THR A 37 -10.33 11.94 1.77
N ASP A 38 -11.62 11.66 1.91
CA ASP A 38 -12.25 10.51 1.24
C ASP A 38 -12.85 10.94 -0.10
N VAL A 39 -12.18 10.57 -1.17
CA VAL A 39 -12.55 10.90 -2.55
C VAL A 39 -12.77 9.63 -3.37
N PRO A 40 -13.75 9.64 -4.30
CA PRO A 40 -14.00 8.51 -5.19
C PRO A 40 -12.92 8.38 -6.28
N LEU A 41 -12.94 7.27 -6.98
CA LEU A 41 -12.21 7.08 -8.23
C LEU A 41 -12.77 8.00 -9.33
N THR A 42 -11.91 8.42 -10.26
CA THR A 42 -12.34 9.01 -11.55
C THR A 42 -12.86 7.91 -12.47
N GLU A 43 -13.45 8.28 -13.62
CA GLU A 43 -13.82 7.31 -14.66
C GLU A 43 -12.59 6.49 -15.12
N ALA A 44 -11.45 7.16 -15.31
CA ALA A 44 -10.18 6.47 -15.60
C ALA A 44 -9.75 5.55 -14.45
N GLY A 45 -9.97 5.94 -13.19
CA GLY A 45 -9.71 5.11 -12.01
C GLY A 45 -10.58 3.88 -11.95
N LEU A 46 -11.87 3.99 -12.31
CA LEU A 46 -12.78 2.85 -12.41
C LEU A 46 -12.36 1.88 -13.53
N ALA A 47 -11.95 2.42 -14.68
CA ALA A 47 -11.41 1.59 -15.77
C ALA A 47 -10.11 0.87 -15.36
N GLN A 48 -9.21 1.54 -14.63
CA GLN A 48 -8.00 0.92 -14.08
C GLN A 48 -8.34 -0.19 -13.07
N ALA A 49 -9.30 0.03 -12.19
CA ALA A 49 -9.76 -0.98 -11.24
C ALA A 49 -10.34 -2.21 -11.96
N ALA A 50 -11.14 -2.00 -13.01
CA ALA A 50 -11.68 -3.08 -13.83
C ALA A 50 -10.58 -3.86 -14.58
N ALA A 51 -9.57 -3.18 -15.12
CA ALA A 51 -8.42 -3.83 -15.78
C ALA A 51 -7.59 -4.67 -14.79
N ALA A 52 -7.33 -4.14 -13.59
CA ALA A 52 -6.69 -4.90 -12.51
C ALA A 52 -7.53 -6.12 -12.10
N ALA A 53 -8.85 -5.97 -11.99
CA ALA A 53 -9.77 -7.06 -11.68
C ALA A 53 -9.71 -8.19 -12.71
N LYS A 54 -9.71 -7.88 -14.01
CA LYS A 54 -9.54 -8.89 -15.07
C LYS A 54 -8.25 -9.70 -14.90
N ARG A 55 -7.14 -9.01 -14.60
CA ARG A 55 -5.84 -9.68 -14.36
C ARG A 55 -5.90 -10.59 -13.15
N LEU A 56 -6.57 -10.14 -12.09
CA LEU A 56 -6.63 -10.83 -10.80
C LEU A 56 -7.69 -11.95 -10.75
N ALA A 57 -8.59 -12.04 -11.72
CA ALA A 57 -9.66 -13.05 -11.76
C ALA A 57 -9.16 -14.50 -11.68
N SER A 58 -7.97 -14.78 -12.21
CA SER A 58 -7.33 -16.11 -12.19
C SER A 58 -6.11 -16.20 -11.27
N ALA A 59 -5.90 -15.20 -10.41
CA ALA A 59 -4.72 -15.14 -9.55
C ALA A 59 -4.78 -16.07 -8.31
N GLY A 60 -5.89 -16.80 -8.11
CA GLY A 60 -6.07 -17.70 -6.97
C GLY A 60 -6.12 -16.95 -5.64
N ILE A 61 -6.82 -15.82 -5.59
CA ILE A 61 -6.98 -15.01 -4.38
C ILE A 61 -7.93 -15.73 -3.41
N ASP A 62 -7.54 -15.82 -2.15
CA ASP A 62 -8.31 -16.44 -1.07
C ASP A 62 -9.05 -15.41 -0.20
N ALA A 63 -8.57 -14.17 -0.14
CA ALA A 63 -9.18 -13.10 0.64
C ALA A 63 -8.87 -11.71 0.06
N ILE A 64 -9.81 -10.77 0.26
CA ILE A 64 -9.65 -9.37 -0.12
C ILE A 64 -9.77 -8.51 1.14
N VAL A 65 -8.74 -7.71 1.40
CA VAL A 65 -8.69 -6.72 2.46
C VAL A 65 -8.44 -5.35 1.85
N ALA A 66 -9.16 -4.32 2.26
CA ALA A 66 -8.98 -2.97 1.76
C ALA A 66 -8.80 -1.96 2.90
N SER A 67 -8.10 -0.88 2.63
CA SER A 67 -8.28 0.36 3.40
C SER A 67 -9.76 0.77 3.33
N PRO A 68 -10.36 1.33 4.41
CA PRO A 68 -11.78 1.69 4.40
C PRO A 68 -12.13 2.92 3.55
N LEU A 69 -11.13 3.61 2.96
CA LEU A 69 -11.37 4.79 2.15
C LEU A 69 -12.03 4.42 0.80
N GLN A 70 -12.97 5.26 0.35
CA GLN A 70 -13.83 5.00 -0.80
C GLN A 70 -13.04 4.55 -2.05
N ARG A 71 -11.95 5.22 -2.39
CA ARG A 71 -11.10 4.89 -3.54
C ARG A 71 -10.52 3.48 -3.50
N THR A 72 -10.18 2.97 -2.31
CA THR A 72 -9.67 1.61 -2.12
C THR A 72 -10.79 0.59 -2.10
N VAL A 73 -11.92 0.91 -1.49
CA VAL A 73 -13.11 0.05 -1.49
C VAL A 73 -13.62 -0.14 -2.91
N GLN A 74 -13.80 0.93 -3.69
CA GLN A 74 -14.21 0.85 -5.09
C GLN A 74 -13.25 0.01 -5.94
N THR A 75 -11.93 0.14 -5.70
CA THR A 75 -10.93 -0.68 -6.40
C THR A 75 -11.05 -2.16 -5.99
N ALA A 76 -11.25 -2.45 -4.71
CA ALA A 76 -11.42 -3.80 -4.19
C ALA A 76 -12.71 -4.46 -4.66
N GLU A 77 -13.81 -3.71 -4.73
CA GLU A 77 -15.12 -4.17 -5.21
C GLU A 77 -15.07 -4.63 -6.68
N ALA A 78 -14.26 -3.96 -7.52
CA ALA A 78 -14.05 -4.41 -8.89
C ALA A 78 -13.44 -5.83 -8.93
N VAL A 79 -12.51 -6.15 -8.02
CA VAL A 79 -11.92 -7.49 -7.91
C VAL A 79 -12.91 -8.47 -7.27
N ALA A 80 -13.64 -8.05 -6.25
CA ALA A 80 -14.68 -8.85 -5.61
C ALA A 80 -15.74 -9.31 -6.61
N ALA A 81 -16.14 -8.44 -7.54
CA ALA A 81 -17.13 -8.76 -8.57
C ALA A 81 -16.72 -9.91 -9.51
N VAL A 82 -15.42 -10.10 -9.76
CA VAL A 82 -14.90 -11.16 -10.65
C VAL A 82 -14.45 -12.41 -9.91
N THR A 83 -14.13 -12.29 -8.60
CA THR A 83 -13.68 -13.43 -7.78
C THR A 83 -14.78 -14.04 -6.93
N GLY A 84 -15.87 -13.32 -6.69
CA GLY A 84 -16.95 -13.72 -5.78
C GLY A 84 -16.60 -13.62 -4.30
N LEU A 85 -15.42 -13.07 -3.96
CA LEU A 85 -14.95 -12.94 -2.58
C LEU A 85 -15.50 -11.66 -1.94
N PRO A 86 -15.84 -11.67 -0.63
CA PRO A 86 -16.21 -10.46 0.08
C PRO A 86 -15.01 -9.53 0.29
N VAL A 87 -15.27 -8.22 0.30
CA VAL A 87 -14.27 -7.23 0.72
C VAL A 87 -14.39 -7.02 2.24
N THR A 88 -13.28 -7.18 2.95
CA THR A 88 -13.15 -6.76 4.35
C THR A 88 -12.29 -5.51 4.44
N THR A 89 -12.48 -4.69 5.47
CA THR A 89 -11.68 -3.47 5.65
C THR A 89 -10.83 -3.54 6.91
N ASP A 90 -9.61 -2.96 6.85
CA ASP A 90 -8.75 -2.76 8.02
C ASP A 90 -8.18 -1.34 8.01
N GLU A 91 -8.43 -0.61 9.10
CA GLU A 91 -7.97 0.76 9.33
C GLU A 91 -6.44 0.89 9.26
N GLY A 92 -5.72 -0.16 9.57
CA GLY A 92 -4.26 -0.20 9.50
C GLY A 92 -3.70 -0.02 8.08
N PHE A 93 -4.50 -0.18 7.04
CA PHE A 93 -4.08 0.04 5.65
C PHE A 93 -4.47 1.41 5.08
N ARG A 94 -4.97 2.35 5.89
CA ARG A 94 -5.20 3.74 5.45
C ARG A 94 -3.91 4.40 4.98
N GLU A 95 -4.07 5.43 4.13
CA GLU A 95 -2.97 6.33 3.77
C GLU A 95 -2.46 7.10 5.01
N THR A 96 -1.27 7.66 4.92
CA THR A 96 -0.72 8.59 5.90
C THR A 96 -1.71 9.72 6.17
N ASP A 97 -1.95 10.02 7.44
CA ASP A 97 -2.63 11.26 7.80
C ASP A 97 -1.66 12.44 7.56
N PHE A 98 -1.93 13.21 6.54
CA PHE A 98 -1.12 14.38 6.23
C PHE A 98 -1.51 15.63 7.05
N GLY A 99 -2.51 15.54 7.93
CA GLY A 99 -2.93 16.62 8.79
C GLY A 99 -3.24 17.91 8.02
N ALA A 100 -2.60 19.02 8.40
CA ALA A 100 -2.78 20.32 7.74
C ALA A 100 -2.34 20.36 6.27
N TRP A 101 -1.62 19.35 5.79
CA TRP A 101 -1.18 19.28 4.39
C TRP A 101 -2.17 18.54 3.49
N ASP A 102 -3.20 17.90 4.06
CA ASP A 102 -4.19 17.17 3.27
C ASP A 102 -4.90 18.12 2.28
N GLY A 103 -5.04 17.71 1.04
CA GLY A 103 -5.59 18.51 -0.05
C GLY A 103 -4.61 19.49 -0.72
N LEU A 104 -3.39 19.64 -0.23
CA LEU A 104 -2.38 20.53 -0.80
C LEU A 104 -1.40 19.75 -1.71
N THR A 105 -0.77 20.47 -2.63
CA THR A 105 0.34 19.97 -3.42
C THR A 105 1.66 20.07 -2.63
N PHE A 106 2.67 19.32 -3.06
CA PHE A 106 4.03 19.43 -2.50
C PHE A 106 4.58 20.87 -2.54
N ALA A 107 4.30 21.60 -3.62
CA ALA A 107 4.76 22.98 -3.77
C ALA A 107 4.07 23.93 -2.78
N GLU A 108 2.75 23.82 -2.61
CA GLU A 108 1.97 24.61 -1.65
C GLU A 108 2.41 24.35 -0.21
N VAL A 109 2.69 23.07 0.14
CA VAL A 109 3.20 22.72 1.47
C VAL A 109 4.60 23.32 1.68
N ARG A 110 5.51 23.16 0.73
CA ARG A 110 6.87 23.69 0.82
C ARG A 110 6.89 25.22 0.97
N GLU A 111 5.95 25.92 0.34
CA GLU A 111 5.82 27.38 0.47
C GLU A 111 5.32 27.79 1.85
N ARG A 112 4.30 27.09 2.39
CA ARG A 112 3.63 27.46 3.64
C ARG A 112 4.33 26.93 4.89
N TRP A 113 4.98 25.77 4.82
CA TRP A 113 5.64 25.06 5.92
C TRP A 113 7.06 24.59 5.53
N PRO A 114 7.97 25.50 5.12
CA PRO A 114 9.29 25.09 4.64
C PRO A 114 10.13 24.34 5.69
N THR A 115 10.04 24.75 6.95
CA THR A 115 10.80 24.15 8.07
C THR A 115 10.27 22.76 8.42
N GLU A 116 8.95 22.64 8.59
CA GLU A 116 8.29 21.36 8.91
C GLU A 116 8.45 20.36 7.77
N MET A 117 8.37 20.83 6.53
CA MET A 117 8.59 20.00 5.34
C MET A 117 10.02 19.47 5.29
N ALA A 118 11.02 20.32 5.58
CA ALA A 118 12.42 19.89 5.61
C ALA A 118 12.67 18.87 6.71
N ALA A 119 12.09 19.07 7.90
CA ALA A 119 12.19 18.14 9.02
C ALA A 119 11.54 16.78 8.67
N TRP A 120 10.31 16.79 8.13
CA TRP A 120 9.58 15.58 7.72
C TRP A 120 10.30 14.77 6.64
N LEU A 121 10.96 15.44 5.69
CA LEU A 121 11.76 14.77 4.67
C LEU A 121 13.06 14.17 5.22
N GLY A 122 13.56 14.71 6.32
CA GLY A 122 14.83 14.30 6.94
C GLY A 122 14.71 13.24 8.02
N ASP A 123 13.56 13.12 8.68
CA ASP A 123 13.36 12.23 9.82
C ASP A 123 11.99 11.53 9.75
N PRO A 124 11.95 10.18 9.69
CA PRO A 124 10.70 9.42 9.64
C PRO A 124 9.87 9.50 10.93
N GLN A 125 10.40 10.02 12.02
CA GLN A 125 9.68 10.26 13.27
C GLN A 125 8.91 11.58 13.27
N VAL A 126 9.22 12.48 12.34
CA VAL A 126 8.54 13.77 12.22
C VAL A 126 7.23 13.59 11.46
N ALA A 127 6.14 14.11 12.04
CA ALA A 127 4.81 14.15 11.43
C ALA A 127 4.52 15.51 10.78
N PRO A 128 3.68 15.57 9.75
CA PRO A 128 3.03 16.81 9.33
C PRO A 128 2.23 17.42 10.50
N PRO A 129 2.01 18.74 10.53
CA PRO A 129 1.23 19.36 11.59
C PRO A 129 -0.17 18.74 11.73
N GLY A 130 -0.45 18.12 12.88
CA GLY A 130 -1.70 17.41 13.15
C GLY A 130 -1.88 16.10 12.39
N GLY A 131 -0.83 15.58 11.78
CA GLY A 131 -0.82 14.33 11.00
C GLY A 131 -0.04 13.20 11.67
N GLU A 132 0.40 12.25 10.87
CA GLU A 132 1.05 10.99 11.25
C GLU A 132 2.45 10.90 10.64
N SER A 133 3.43 10.49 11.44
CA SER A 133 4.80 10.23 10.98
C SER A 133 4.89 8.92 10.18
N PHE A 134 5.92 8.76 9.35
CA PHE A 134 6.16 7.50 8.66
C PHE A 134 6.47 6.34 9.61
N ALA A 135 7.00 6.61 10.80
CA ALA A 135 7.22 5.61 11.83
C ALA A 135 5.90 5.06 12.37
N GLU A 136 4.94 5.94 12.69
CA GLU A 136 3.59 5.55 13.11
C GLU A 136 2.85 4.79 12.01
N VAL A 137 2.95 5.23 10.75
CA VAL A 137 2.42 4.48 9.59
C VAL A 137 3.03 3.09 9.52
N SER A 138 4.35 2.97 9.68
CA SER A 138 5.05 1.69 9.62
C SER A 138 4.58 0.74 10.73
N GLU A 139 4.41 1.23 11.94
CA GLU A 139 3.93 0.45 13.07
C GLU A 139 2.52 -0.09 12.81
N ARG A 140 1.55 0.76 12.44
CA ARG A 140 0.17 0.30 12.21
C ARG A 140 0.02 -0.60 10.99
N VAL A 141 0.77 -0.33 9.91
CA VAL A 141 0.71 -1.12 8.67
C VAL A 141 1.29 -2.50 8.87
N THR A 142 2.43 -2.62 9.57
CA THR A 142 3.03 -3.92 9.89
C THR A 142 2.19 -4.72 10.89
N ALA A 143 1.56 -4.06 11.85
CA ALA A 143 0.60 -4.71 12.74
C ALA A 143 -0.65 -5.21 12.00
N ALA A 144 -1.18 -4.43 11.03
CA ALA A 144 -2.27 -4.87 10.16
C ALA A 144 -1.87 -6.06 9.30
N LEU A 145 -0.67 -6.04 8.69
CA LEU A 145 -0.15 -7.17 7.94
C LEU A 145 -0.08 -8.43 8.81
N ALA A 146 0.46 -8.34 10.02
CA ALA A 146 0.55 -9.48 10.93
C ALA A 146 -0.82 -10.09 11.25
N ARG A 147 -1.86 -9.26 11.46
CA ARG A 147 -3.25 -9.74 11.62
C ARG A 147 -3.76 -10.47 10.39
N VAL A 148 -3.50 -9.90 9.22
CA VAL A 148 -3.95 -10.47 7.93
C VAL A 148 -3.26 -11.79 7.62
N LEU A 149 -1.97 -11.93 7.96
CA LEU A 149 -1.20 -13.15 7.68
C LEU A 149 -1.40 -14.27 8.71
N ALA A 150 -1.99 -13.99 9.88
CA ALA A 150 -2.16 -14.94 10.95
C ALA A 150 -2.94 -16.19 10.48
N GLY A 151 -2.30 -17.37 10.51
CA GLY A 151 -2.88 -18.64 10.11
C GLY A 151 -3.13 -18.81 8.61
N ARG A 152 -2.53 -17.98 7.74
CA ARG A 152 -2.78 -17.95 6.29
C ARG A 152 -1.61 -18.45 5.44
N THR A 153 -0.78 -19.34 5.96
CA THR A 153 0.25 -20.01 5.17
C THR A 153 -0.36 -20.66 3.92
N GLY A 154 0.26 -20.50 2.78
CA GLY A 154 -0.22 -21.02 1.49
C GLY A 154 -1.35 -20.21 0.84
N GLN A 155 -1.89 -19.18 1.50
CA GLN A 155 -2.95 -18.36 0.95
C GLN A 155 -2.40 -17.13 0.21
N ARG A 156 -3.18 -16.67 -0.77
CA ARG A 156 -2.94 -15.44 -1.53
C ARG A 156 -3.96 -14.37 -1.14
N ILE A 157 -3.50 -13.29 -0.54
CA ILE A 157 -4.33 -12.23 0.00
C ILE A 157 -4.15 -10.95 -0.84
N LEU A 158 -5.23 -10.44 -1.40
CA LEU A 158 -5.22 -9.11 -2.00
C LEU A 158 -5.40 -8.05 -0.91
N ILE A 159 -4.47 -7.10 -0.84
CA ILE A 159 -4.56 -5.92 0.00
C ILE A 159 -4.66 -4.69 -0.90
N VAL A 160 -5.80 -3.99 -0.88
CA VAL A 160 -5.99 -2.75 -1.64
C VAL A 160 -5.75 -1.55 -0.74
N SER A 161 -4.73 -0.76 -1.08
CA SER A 161 -4.26 0.31 -0.20
C SER A 161 -3.72 1.51 -1.00
N HIS A 162 -2.77 2.24 -0.42
CA HIS A 162 -2.28 3.53 -0.89
C HIS A 162 -0.75 3.51 -1.04
N VAL A 163 -0.19 4.67 -1.40
CA VAL A 163 1.24 4.81 -1.69
C VAL A 163 2.10 4.47 -0.48
N THR A 164 1.87 5.14 0.65
CA THR A 164 2.76 5.00 1.80
C THR A 164 2.66 3.63 2.44
N PRO A 165 1.47 3.06 2.73
CA PRO A 165 1.35 1.72 3.27
C PRO A 165 2.01 0.65 2.40
N ILE A 166 1.77 0.68 1.08
CA ILE A 166 2.37 -0.32 0.17
C ILE A 166 3.89 -0.21 0.16
N LYS A 167 4.44 1.01 0.00
CA LYS A 167 5.90 1.22 0.05
C LYS A 167 6.50 0.79 1.40
N THR A 168 5.78 1.00 2.50
CA THR A 168 6.19 0.56 3.84
C THR A 168 6.31 -0.96 3.91
N LEU A 169 5.34 -1.70 3.37
CA LEU A 169 5.41 -3.17 3.32
C LEU A 169 6.54 -3.67 2.42
N VAL A 170 6.76 -3.02 1.28
CA VAL A 170 7.88 -3.32 0.39
C VAL A 170 9.21 -3.05 1.09
N ALA A 171 9.35 -1.91 1.77
CA ALA A 171 10.56 -1.60 2.54
C ALA A 171 10.81 -2.61 3.65
N ALA A 172 9.77 -3.02 4.38
CA ALA A 172 9.85 -4.04 5.42
C ALA A 172 10.30 -5.41 4.86
N ALA A 173 9.74 -5.84 3.72
CA ALA A 173 10.13 -7.08 3.06
C ALA A 173 11.60 -7.08 2.63
N LEU A 174 12.11 -5.94 2.20
CA LEU A 174 13.49 -5.75 1.74
C LEU A 174 14.48 -5.43 2.89
N LEU A 175 14.01 -5.31 4.14
CA LEU A 175 14.80 -4.79 5.27
C LEU A 175 15.44 -3.44 4.94
N ALA A 176 14.76 -2.63 4.10
CA ALA A 176 15.27 -1.35 3.64
C ALA A 176 15.04 -0.26 4.72
N PRO A 177 15.93 0.72 4.81
CA PRO A 177 15.76 1.83 5.75
C PRO A 177 14.55 2.70 5.35
N PRO A 178 13.95 3.47 6.28
CA PRO A 178 12.79 4.34 6.00
C PRO A 178 12.99 5.29 4.82
N ALA A 179 14.22 5.76 4.58
CA ALA A 179 14.56 6.60 3.42
C ALA A 179 14.27 5.94 2.05
N ALA A 180 14.11 4.62 2.01
CA ALA A 180 13.74 3.90 0.79
C ALA A 180 12.34 4.29 0.28
N LEU A 181 11.45 4.79 1.13
CA LEU A 181 10.11 5.28 0.73
C LEU A 181 10.19 6.36 -0.35
N PHE A 182 11.23 7.21 -0.31
CA PHE A 182 11.47 8.27 -1.29
C PHE A 182 12.20 7.77 -2.56
N ARG A 183 12.66 6.52 -2.58
CA ARG A 183 13.39 5.90 -3.70
C ARG A 183 12.52 4.94 -4.51
N MET A 184 11.27 4.75 -4.11
CA MET A 184 10.30 3.90 -4.79
C MET A 184 9.26 4.78 -5.49
N HIS A 185 8.91 4.48 -6.73
CA HIS A 185 7.75 5.03 -7.42
C HIS A 185 6.63 4.00 -7.45
N LEU A 186 5.40 4.41 -7.19
CA LEU A 186 4.23 3.53 -7.23
C LEU A 186 3.11 4.24 -7.97
N ASP A 187 2.74 3.72 -9.13
CA ASP A 187 1.67 4.24 -9.97
C ASP A 187 0.27 3.91 -9.42
N VAL A 188 -0.75 4.63 -9.88
CA VAL A 188 -2.16 4.27 -9.61
C VAL A 188 -2.46 2.90 -10.20
N ALA A 189 -3.27 2.11 -9.52
CA ALA A 189 -3.59 0.73 -9.86
C ALA A 189 -2.37 -0.22 -10.01
N ALA A 190 -1.16 0.19 -9.61
CA ALA A 190 0.01 -0.68 -9.64
C ALA A 190 -0.12 -1.82 -8.64
N LEU A 191 0.37 -3.00 -9.06
CA LEU A 191 0.41 -4.22 -8.28
C LEU A 191 1.84 -4.51 -7.83
N CYS A 192 2.00 -4.94 -6.57
CA CYS A 192 3.22 -5.51 -6.05
C CYS A 192 2.90 -6.90 -5.48
N GLU A 193 3.86 -7.83 -5.50
CA GLU A 193 3.69 -9.17 -4.95
C GLU A 193 4.83 -9.47 -3.99
N ILE A 194 4.48 -9.94 -2.78
CA ILE A 194 5.45 -10.29 -1.73
C ILE A 194 5.07 -11.63 -1.12
N ASP A 195 6.05 -12.53 -1.04
CA ASP A 195 5.95 -13.78 -0.29
C ASP A 195 6.45 -13.56 1.15
N TRP A 196 5.66 -13.97 2.13
CA TRP A 196 5.98 -13.90 3.56
C TRP A 196 6.11 -15.28 4.13
N TYR A 197 7.27 -15.62 4.66
CA TYR A 197 7.57 -16.93 5.21
C TYR A 197 7.47 -16.93 6.75
N ALA A 198 6.96 -18.00 7.30
CA ALA A 198 6.74 -18.13 8.75
C ALA A 198 8.04 -18.09 9.58
N ASP A 199 9.18 -18.44 8.98
CA ASP A 199 10.50 -18.38 9.59
C ASP A 199 11.14 -16.98 9.56
N GLY A 200 10.44 -15.98 9.00
CA GLY A 200 10.74 -14.55 9.06
C GLY A 200 11.23 -13.90 7.78
N PRO A 201 11.82 -14.53 6.78
CA PRO A 201 12.16 -13.93 5.50
C PRO A 201 10.92 -13.46 4.73
N ALA A 202 11.13 -12.47 3.84
CA ALA A 202 10.16 -12.09 2.83
C ALA A 202 10.84 -11.96 1.47
N VAL A 203 10.11 -12.21 0.39
CA VAL A 203 10.64 -12.10 -0.97
C VAL A 203 9.73 -11.19 -1.80
N LEU A 204 10.26 -10.07 -2.26
CA LEU A 204 9.58 -9.21 -3.23
C LEU A 204 9.65 -9.86 -4.61
N ARG A 205 8.49 -10.26 -5.17
CA ARG A 205 8.36 -10.91 -6.48
C ARG A 205 8.22 -9.89 -7.60
N SER A 206 7.42 -8.85 -7.36
CA SER A 206 7.21 -7.76 -8.31
C SER A 206 6.95 -6.45 -7.58
N PHE A 207 7.26 -5.35 -8.24
CA PHE A 207 7.02 -4.00 -7.72
C PHE A 207 6.57 -3.07 -8.85
N ASN A 208 5.54 -2.26 -8.59
CA ASN A 208 4.98 -1.26 -9.50
C ASN A 208 4.58 -1.82 -10.88
N ASP A 209 3.97 -2.98 -10.90
CA ASP A 209 3.52 -3.61 -12.14
C ASP A 209 2.15 -3.05 -12.55
N THR A 210 2.11 -2.36 -13.68
CA THR A 210 0.89 -1.76 -14.27
C THR A 210 0.44 -2.45 -15.55
N ALA A 211 1.02 -3.61 -15.89
CA ALA A 211 0.71 -4.38 -17.09
C ALA A 211 -0.66 -5.09 -17.00
N HIS A 212 -1.72 -4.30 -16.76
CA HIS A 212 -3.09 -4.81 -16.79
C HIS A 212 -3.60 -4.91 -18.23
N PRO A 213 -4.44 -5.92 -18.55
CA PRO A 213 -5.05 -6.05 -19.88
C PRO A 213 -5.87 -4.79 -20.20
N SER A 214 -5.63 -4.20 -21.35
CA SER A 214 -6.49 -3.12 -21.87
C SER A 214 -7.94 -3.61 -22.00
N SER A 215 -8.87 -2.72 -21.76
CA SER A 215 -10.32 -2.98 -21.87
C SER A 215 -10.71 -3.23 -23.30
#